data_fbdfaeb1466622dc7a8e6639892f1b0a
#
_entry.id   fbdfaeb1466622dc7a8e6639892f1b0a
#
_cell.length_a   1.000
_cell.length_b   1.000
_cell.length_c   1.000
_cell.angle_alpha   90.00
_cell.angle_beta   90.00
_cell.angle_gamma   90.00
#
_symmetry.space_group_name_H-M   'P 1'
#
loop_
_entity.id
_entity.type
_entity.pdbx_description
1 polymer ?
#
loop_
_entity_poly.entity_id
_entity_poly.type
_entity_poly.pdbx_seq_one_letter_code
_entity_poly.pdbx_strand_id
1 'polypeptide(L)'
;LASVHKLDIKKVGVAALLHDCGREIPSRDSLAKAAELGIEVDKVEANQPILLHAKLGVFFAKKKYGIEDQEILDGILYHTTGAPHMTPLAMAVYLADLLEPTRDFPGIDEMRKLAKVDMERAMIKAYGNTMRYLLEYDLLIHPNCIHGYNQLAAKYKRKK
;
A
#
# COMPACT_ATOMS: atom_id res chain seq x y z
N LEU A 1 2.27 10.67 10.46
CA LEU A 1 2.16 11.26 9.10
C LEU A 1 0.91 12.11 8.96
N ALA A 2 -0.29 11.63 9.37
CA ALA A 2 -1.54 12.35 9.21
C ALA A 2 -1.49 13.79 9.75
N SER A 3 -1.07 13.97 11.01
CA SER A 3 -0.95 15.28 11.64
C SER A 3 0.04 16.21 10.92
N VAL A 4 1.20 15.68 10.53
CA VAL A 4 2.26 16.47 9.87
C VAL A 4 1.82 16.98 8.50
N HIS A 5 1.09 16.15 7.75
CA HIS A 5 0.60 16.48 6.41
C HIS A 5 -0.81 17.05 6.38
N LYS A 6 -1.39 17.39 7.55
CA LYS A 6 -2.73 17.99 7.68
C LYS A 6 -3.83 17.13 7.03
N LEU A 7 -3.68 15.81 7.09
CA LEU A 7 -4.70 14.86 6.62
C LEU A 7 -5.76 14.66 7.71
N ASP A 8 -6.92 14.16 7.31
CA ASP A 8 -7.95 13.75 8.27
C ASP A 8 -7.44 12.58 9.12
N ILE A 9 -7.11 12.87 10.38
CA ILE A 9 -6.54 11.89 11.33
C ILE A 9 -7.48 10.71 11.55
N LYS A 10 -8.81 10.95 11.56
CA LYS A 10 -9.80 9.88 11.74
C LYS A 10 -9.82 8.94 10.56
N LYS A 11 -9.88 9.48 9.33
CA LYS A 11 -9.84 8.66 8.11
C LYS A 11 -8.55 7.86 8.00
N VAL A 12 -7.39 8.50 8.20
CA VAL A 12 -6.09 7.80 8.18
C VAL A 12 -6.03 6.73 9.27
N GLY A 13 -6.54 7.03 10.46
CA GLY A 13 -6.61 6.07 11.57
C GLY A 13 -7.46 4.85 11.24
N VAL A 14 -8.65 5.05 10.66
CA VAL A 14 -9.53 3.95 10.25
C VAL A 14 -8.86 3.10 9.16
N ALA A 15 -8.29 3.74 8.12
CA ALA A 15 -7.60 3.02 7.05
C ALA A 15 -6.40 2.22 7.59
N ALA A 16 -5.61 2.82 8.49
CA ALA A 16 -4.47 2.15 9.11
C ALA A 16 -4.87 0.98 10.02
N LEU A 17 -6.00 1.08 10.74
CA LEU A 17 -6.50 -0.03 11.56
C LEU A 17 -7.01 -1.19 10.70
N LEU A 18 -7.60 -0.90 9.55
CA LEU A 18 -8.24 -1.89 8.70
C LEU A 18 -7.37 -2.40 7.54
N HIS A 19 -6.17 -1.81 7.30
CA HIS A 19 -5.37 -2.14 6.12
C HIS A 19 -5.09 -3.65 5.97
N ASP A 20 -4.89 -4.32 7.09
CA ASP A 20 -4.58 -5.76 7.15
C ASP A 20 -5.79 -6.65 7.54
N CYS A 21 -7.01 -6.11 7.61
CA CYS A 21 -8.19 -6.91 8.03
C CYS A 21 -8.48 -8.08 7.07
N GLY A 22 -8.02 -8.04 5.82
CA GLY A 22 -8.11 -9.16 4.89
C GLY A 22 -7.21 -10.34 5.23
N ARG A 23 -6.22 -10.19 6.13
CA ARG A 23 -5.34 -11.26 6.60
C ARG A 23 -6.05 -12.27 7.52
N GLU A 24 -7.30 -12.02 7.90
CA GLU A 24 -8.12 -13.05 8.54
C GLU A 24 -8.28 -14.30 7.64
N ILE A 25 -8.13 -14.14 6.31
CA ILE A 25 -8.08 -15.24 5.36
C ILE A 25 -6.61 -15.60 5.12
N PRO A 26 -6.18 -16.84 5.44
CA PRO A 26 -4.82 -17.30 5.16
C PRO A 26 -4.51 -17.22 3.66
N SER A 27 -3.26 -16.90 3.29
CA SER A 27 -2.87 -16.76 1.88
C SER A 27 -3.22 -17.98 1.02
N ARG A 28 -3.11 -19.20 1.57
CA ARG A 28 -3.46 -20.45 0.87
C ARG A 28 -4.93 -20.53 0.46
N ASP A 29 -5.80 -19.82 1.20
CA ASP A 29 -7.26 -19.86 1.00
C ASP A 29 -7.75 -18.60 0.24
N SER A 30 -6.87 -17.61 0.03
CA SER A 30 -7.22 -16.29 -0.52
C SER A 30 -7.78 -16.36 -1.95
N LEU A 31 -7.24 -17.24 -2.81
CA LEU A 31 -7.74 -17.41 -4.17
C LEU A 31 -9.17 -17.98 -4.19
N ALA A 32 -9.41 -19.03 -3.40
CA ALA A 32 -10.75 -19.62 -3.30
C ALA A 32 -11.74 -18.59 -2.72
N LYS A 33 -11.32 -17.84 -1.71
CA LYS A 33 -12.16 -16.79 -1.10
C LYS A 33 -12.44 -15.64 -2.06
N ALA A 34 -11.45 -15.20 -2.82
CA ALA A 34 -11.64 -14.17 -3.84
C ALA A 34 -12.65 -14.62 -4.90
N ALA A 35 -12.56 -15.86 -5.38
CA ALA A 35 -13.51 -16.43 -6.33
C ALA A 35 -14.93 -16.51 -5.75
N GLU A 36 -15.09 -16.96 -4.51
CA GLU A 36 -16.39 -17.00 -3.80
C GLU A 36 -17.04 -15.62 -3.71
N LEU A 37 -16.23 -14.58 -3.50
CA LEU A 37 -16.69 -13.20 -3.32
C LEU A 37 -16.78 -12.40 -4.64
N GLY A 38 -16.44 -12.99 -5.78
CA GLY A 38 -16.42 -12.32 -7.08
C GLY A 38 -15.36 -11.23 -7.21
N ILE A 39 -14.26 -11.36 -6.46
CA ILE A 39 -13.13 -10.41 -6.50
C ILE A 39 -12.22 -10.79 -7.68
N GLU A 40 -11.97 -9.81 -8.56
CA GLU A 40 -11.05 -10.00 -9.68
C GLU A 40 -9.61 -10.21 -9.19
N VAL A 41 -8.95 -11.22 -9.75
CA VAL A 41 -7.56 -11.61 -9.43
C VAL A 41 -6.71 -11.44 -10.68
N ASP A 42 -5.65 -10.65 -10.59
CA ASP A 42 -4.70 -10.50 -11.70
C ASP A 42 -3.64 -11.62 -11.71
N LYS A 43 -2.78 -11.60 -12.76
CA LYS A 43 -1.76 -12.65 -12.94
C LYS A 43 -0.70 -12.67 -11.84
N VAL A 44 -0.34 -11.52 -11.27
CA VAL A 44 0.64 -11.44 -10.18
C VAL A 44 0.01 -11.95 -8.89
N GLU A 45 -1.19 -11.51 -8.57
CA GLU A 45 -1.96 -11.96 -7.40
C GLU A 45 -2.24 -13.47 -7.44
N ALA A 46 -2.52 -14.04 -8.63
CA ALA A 46 -2.73 -15.47 -8.80
C ALA A 46 -1.46 -16.27 -8.44
N ASN A 47 -0.27 -15.72 -8.70
CA ASN A 47 1.02 -16.35 -8.37
C ASN A 47 1.56 -15.95 -6.99
N GLN A 48 1.06 -14.84 -6.43
CA GLN A 48 1.38 -14.36 -5.07
C GLN A 48 0.10 -14.06 -4.29
N PRO A 49 -0.66 -15.09 -3.84
CA PRO A 49 -1.97 -14.92 -3.21
C PRO A 49 -1.94 -14.07 -1.94
N ILE A 50 -0.76 -13.88 -1.33
CA ILE A 50 -0.59 -12.99 -0.19
C ILE A 50 -1.04 -11.55 -0.49
N LEU A 51 -0.95 -11.10 -1.75
CA LEU A 51 -1.36 -9.75 -2.15
C LEU A 51 -2.87 -9.54 -2.09
N LEU A 52 -3.65 -10.63 -2.15
CA LEU A 52 -5.12 -10.56 -2.13
C LEU A 52 -5.69 -10.06 -0.80
N HIS A 53 -4.90 -10.05 0.28
CA HIS A 53 -5.39 -9.51 1.55
C HIS A 53 -5.83 -8.05 1.43
N ALA A 54 -5.24 -7.26 0.54
CA ALA A 54 -5.64 -5.88 0.32
C ALA A 54 -7.06 -5.79 -0.30
N LYS A 55 -7.36 -6.57 -1.33
CA LYS A 55 -8.69 -6.63 -1.96
C LYS A 55 -9.74 -7.27 -1.03
N LEU A 56 -9.38 -8.34 -0.34
CA LEU A 56 -10.22 -8.96 0.69
C LEU A 56 -10.48 -7.96 1.84
N GLY A 57 -9.47 -7.17 2.22
CA GLY A 57 -9.59 -6.11 3.22
C GLY A 57 -10.60 -5.04 2.81
N VAL A 58 -10.58 -4.59 1.56
CA VAL A 58 -11.59 -3.67 1.03
C VAL A 58 -12.99 -4.28 1.11
N PHE A 59 -13.13 -5.54 0.73
CA PHE A 59 -14.42 -6.24 0.83
C PHE A 59 -14.93 -6.28 2.29
N PHE A 60 -14.08 -6.67 3.23
CA PHE A 60 -14.45 -6.75 4.63
C PHE A 60 -14.67 -5.37 5.26
N ALA A 61 -13.87 -4.37 4.89
CA ALA A 61 -14.10 -3.00 5.32
C ALA A 61 -15.51 -2.51 4.97
N LYS A 62 -15.95 -2.78 3.75
CA LYS A 62 -17.32 -2.47 3.31
C LYS A 62 -18.37 -3.30 4.04
N LYS A 63 -18.22 -4.61 4.09
CA LYS A 63 -19.28 -5.53 4.53
C LYS A 63 -19.40 -5.67 6.04
N LYS A 64 -18.27 -5.69 6.77
CA LYS A 64 -18.26 -5.90 8.23
C LYS A 64 -18.24 -4.58 9.00
N TYR A 65 -17.58 -3.54 8.44
CA TYR A 65 -17.35 -2.28 9.14
C TYR A 65 -18.11 -1.10 8.54
N GLY A 66 -18.87 -1.31 7.46
CA GLY A 66 -19.70 -0.27 6.86
C GLY A 66 -18.90 0.90 6.27
N ILE A 67 -17.65 0.67 5.85
CA ILE A 67 -16.81 1.72 5.26
C ILE A 67 -17.25 1.96 3.81
N GLU A 68 -17.70 3.19 3.53
CA GLU A 68 -18.09 3.64 2.19
C GLU A 68 -17.14 4.71 1.62
N ASP A 69 -16.32 5.33 2.48
CA ASP A 69 -15.38 6.38 2.08
C ASP A 69 -14.27 5.83 1.18
N GLN A 70 -14.23 6.31 -0.07
CA GLN A 70 -13.31 5.80 -1.08
C GLN A 70 -11.83 6.06 -0.73
N GLU A 71 -11.49 7.16 -0.06
CA GLU A 71 -10.11 7.41 0.34
C GLU A 71 -9.63 6.39 1.37
N ILE A 72 -10.49 5.98 2.30
CA ILE A 72 -10.19 4.92 3.27
C ILE A 72 -10.01 3.59 2.56
N LEU A 73 -10.92 3.26 1.64
CA LEU A 73 -10.86 2.02 0.85
C LEU A 73 -9.62 1.96 -0.03
N ASP A 74 -9.22 3.08 -0.66
CA ASP A 74 -7.99 3.18 -1.45
C ASP A 74 -6.74 3.02 -0.56
N GLY A 75 -6.77 3.57 0.66
CA GLY A 75 -5.73 3.34 1.66
C GLY A 75 -5.54 1.85 1.98
N ILE A 76 -6.63 1.12 2.14
CA ILE A 76 -6.61 -0.33 2.36
C ILE A 76 -6.15 -1.06 1.08
N LEU A 77 -6.66 -0.69 -0.09
CA LEU A 77 -6.38 -1.38 -1.35
C LEU A 77 -4.91 -1.29 -1.77
N TYR A 78 -4.32 -0.10 -1.61
CA TYR A 78 -3.00 0.18 -2.18
C TYR A 78 -1.85 0.12 -1.17
N HIS A 79 -2.11 -0.26 0.09
CA HIS A 79 -1.06 -0.26 1.11
C HIS A 79 0.10 -1.23 0.83
N THR A 80 -0.11 -2.27 0.01
CA THR A 80 0.92 -3.28 -0.30
C THR A 80 1.62 -3.01 -1.63
N THR A 81 0.85 -2.79 -2.69
CA THR A 81 1.39 -2.65 -4.05
C THR A 81 1.67 -1.20 -4.44
N GLY A 82 1.08 -0.25 -3.73
CA GLY A 82 0.94 1.11 -4.21
C GLY A 82 0.04 1.17 -5.44
N ALA A 83 -0.01 2.33 -6.07
CA ALA A 83 -0.69 2.58 -7.34
C ALA A 83 -0.22 3.91 -7.95
N PRO A 84 -0.45 4.17 -9.24
CA PRO A 84 -0.38 5.53 -9.76
C PRO A 84 -1.52 6.39 -9.16
N HIS A 85 -1.26 7.68 -9.03
CA HIS A 85 -2.25 8.68 -8.57
C HIS A 85 -2.86 8.39 -7.17
N MET A 86 -2.10 7.79 -6.27
CA MET A 86 -2.54 7.59 -4.88
C MET A 86 -2.90 8.92 -4.22
N THR A 87 -3.98 8.91 -3.42
CA THR A 87 -4.30 10.04 -2.55
C THR A 87 -3.24 10.22 -1.45
N PRO A 88 -3.11 11.42 -0.88
CA PRO A 88 -2.23 11.61 0.28
C PRO A 88 -2.54 10.68 1.46
N LEU A 89 -3.82 10.34 1.66
CA LEU A 89 -4.24 9.36 2.68
C LEU A 89 -3.67 7.97 2.36
N ALA A 90 -3.84 7.49 1.13
CA ALA A 90 -3.35 6.17 0.73
C ALA A 90 -1.81 6.09 0.81
N MET A 91 -1.09 7.16 0.41
CA MET A 91 0.36 7.26 0.60
C MET A 91 0.75 7.20 2.07
N ALA A 92 0.01 7.88 2.95
CA ALA A 92 0.27 7.88 4.38
C ALA A 92 0.11 6.49 5.00
N VAL A 93 -0.91 5.71 4.58
CA VAL A 93 -1.12 4.33 5.05
C VAL A 93 0.01 3.42 4.56
N TYR A 94 0.36 3.48 3.26
CA TYR A 94 1.47 2.71 2.68
C TYR A 94 2.79 2.98 3.42
N LEU A 95 3.12 4.26 3.63
CA LEU A 95 4.35 4.64 4.31
C LEU A 95 4.31 4.29 5.81
N ALA A 96 3.15 4.37 6.45
CA ALA A 96 3.03 4.04 7.87
C ALA A 96 3.29 2.54 8.12
N ASP A 97 2.79 1.65 7.26
CA ASP A 97 3.06 0.22 7.35
C ASP A 97 4.55 -0.08 7.07
N LEU A 98 5.08 0.45 5.96
CA LEU A 98 6.48 0.20 5.59
C LEU A 98 7.48 0.72 6.63
N LEU A 99 7.18 1.86 7.27
CA LEU A 99 8.10 2.59 8.16
C LEU A 99 7.77 2.41 9.64
N GLU A 100 6.90 1.46 9.97
CA GLU A 100 6.50 1.23 11.36
C GLU A 100 7.73 0.96 12.26
N PRO A 101 7.65 1.24 13.59
CA PRO A 101 8.85 1.30 14.45
C PRO A 101 9.67 0.01 14.54
N THR A 102 9.03 -1.17 14.32
CA THR A 102 9.73 -2.46 14.44
C THR A 102 10.48 -2.87 13.17
N ARG A 103 10.21 -2.19 12.03
CA ARG A 103 10.93 -2.44 10.78
C ARG A 103 12.35 -1.93 10.85
N ASP A 104 13.26 -2.75 10.32
CA ASP A 104 14.67 -2.41 10.19
C ASP A 104 15.19 -2.85 8.81
N PHE A 105 15.64 -1.88 8.02
CA PHE A 105 16.31 -2.09 6.74
C PHE A 105 17.18 -0.87 6.40
N PRO A 106 18.20 -1.03 5.52
CA PRO A 106 19.10 0.07 5.19
C PRO A 106 18.40 1.32 4.67
N GLY A 107 18.62 2.47 5.33
CA GLY A 107 18.03 3.77 4.95
C GLY A 107 16.63 4.04 5.51
N ILE A 108 16.09 3.20 6.40
CA ILE A 108 14.75 3.39 6.98
C ILE A 108 14.62 4.69 7.75
N ASP A 109 15.61 5.08 8.55
CA ASP A 109 15.54 6.31 9.35
C ASP A 109 15.56 7.57 8.49
N GLU A 110 16.32 7.55 7.40
CA GLU A 110 16.28 8.64 6.41
C GLU A 110 14.89 8.70 5.72
N MET A 111 14.31 7.55 5.42
CA MET A 111 12.98 7.48 4.81
C MET A 111 11.90 7.95 5.79
N ARG A 112 12.00 7.60 7.09
CA ARG A 112 11.12 8.11 8.16
C ARG A 112 11.19 9.64 8.27
N LYS A 113 12.38 10.23 8.17
CA LYS A 113 12.56 11.70 8.16
C LYS A 113 11.96 12.31 6.90
N LEU A 114 12.25 11.72 5.75
CA LEU A 114 11.74 12.21 4.46
C LEU A 114 10.21 12.15 4.39
N ALA A 115 9.59 11.08 4.88
CA ALA A 115 8.15 10.92 4.89
C ALA A 115 7.41 12.03 5.68
N LYS A 116 8.07 12.64 6.66
CA LYS A 116 7.53 13.79 7.41
C LYS A 116 7.61 15.11 6.63
N VAL A 117 8.47 15.21 5.64
CA VAL A 117 8.71 16.44 4.89
C VAL A 117 8.07 16.38 3.49
N ASP A 118 8.22 15.27 2.79
CA ASP A 118 7.77 15.07 1.41
C ASP A 118 7.36 13.60 1.20
N MET A 119 6.06 13.34 1.32
CA MET A 119 5.52 11.98 1.16
C MET A 119 5.75 11.42 -0.24
N GLU A 120 5.65 12.24 -1.30
CA GLU A 120 5.84 11.75 -2.66
C GLU A 120 7.28 11.28 -2.90
N ARG A 121 8.27 12.04 -2.41
CA ARG A 121 9.68 11.60 -2.46
C ARG A 121 9.93 10.38 -1.58
N ALA A 122 9.28 10.30 -0.43
CA ALA A 122 9.35 9.09 0.40
C ALA A 122 8.75 7.88 -0.33
N MET A 123 7.63 8.04 -1.04
CA MET A 123 7.05 6.99 -1.88
C MET A 123 7.98 6.53 -3.00
N ILE A 124 8.68 7.45 -3.69
CA ILE A 124 9.69 7.07 -4.70
C ILE A 124 10.78 6.18 -4.09
N LYS A 125 11.29 6.54 -2.91
CA LYS A 125 12.28 5.72 -2.19
C LYS A 125 11.69 4.38 -1.71
N ALA A 126 10.46 4.40 -1.23
CA ALA A 126 9.73 3.21 -0.78
C ALA A 126 9.54 2.21 -1.91
N TYR A 127 9.04 2.64 -3.06
CA TYR A 127 8.94 1.81 -4.26
C TYR A 127 10.28 1.23 -4.68
N GLY A 128 11.33 2.08 -4.71
CA GLY A 128 12.69 1.62 -5.04
C GLY A 128 13.23 0.58 -4.07
N ASN A 129 12.95 0.74 -2.76
CA ASN A 129 13.33 -0.23 -1.74
C ASN A 129 12.55 -1.55 -1.91
N THR A 130 11.23 -1.48 -2.09
CA THR A 130 10.38 -2.65 -2.33
C THR A 130 10.81 -3.41 -3.58
N MET A 131 11.06 -2.71 -4.70
CA MET A 131 11.50 -3.36 -5.93
C MET A 131 12.87 -4.05 -5.76
N ARG A 132 13.84 -3.42 -5.06
CA ARG A 132 15.13 -4.07 -4.77
C ARG A 132 14.96 -5.35 -3.96
N TYR A 133 14.14 -5.31 -2.92
CA TYR A 133 13.81 -6.49 -2.13
C TYR A 133 13.19 -7.59 -2.99
N LEU A 134 12.19 -7.26 -3.80
CA LEU A 134 11.53 -8.24 -4.65
C LEU A 134 12.48 -8.87 -5.68
N LEU A 135 13.39 -8.07 -6.26
CA LEU A 135 14.42 -8.56 -7.19
C LEU A 135 15.47 -9.43 -6.49
N GLU A 136 15.88 -9.08 -5.28
CA GLU A 136 16.86 -9.84 -4.50
C GLU A 136 16.37 -11.25 -4.15
N TYR A 137 15.04 -11.40 -3.97
CA TYR A 137 14.41 -12.69 -3.62
C TYR A 137 13.67 -13.36 -4.78
N ASP A 138 13.90 -12.93 -6.02
CA ASP A 138 13.25 -13.46 -7.23
C ASP A 138 11.71 -13.46 -7.15
N LEU A 139 11.13 -12.46 -6.47
CA LEU A 139 9.69 -12.31 -6.29
C LEU A 139 9.07 -11.46 -7.40
N LEU A 140 7.80 -11.69 -7.69
CA LEU A 140 7.08 -10.93 -8.72
C LEU A 140 6.85 -9.48 -8.27
N ILE A 141 7.03 -8.54 -9.21
CA ILE A 141 6.73 -7.13 -8.99
C ILE A 141 5.36 -6.83 -9.58
N HIS A 142 4.43 -6.40 -8.72
CA HIS A 142 3.11 -5.99 -9.18
C HIS A 142 3.19 -4.74 -10.06
N PRO A 143 2.48 -4.66 -11.22
CA PRO A 143 2.53 -3.51 -12.12
C PRO A 143 2.25 -2.16 -11.44
N ASN A 144 1.37 -2.11 -10.45
CA ASN A 144 1.07 -0.91 -9.69
C ASN A 144 2.31 -0.28 -9.04
N CYS A 145 3.23 -1.10 -8.53
CA CYS A 145 4.48 -0.62 -7.93
C CYS A 145 5.32 0.14 -8.96
N ILE A 146 5.47 -0.44 -10.16
CA ILE A 146 6.23 0.17 -11.27
C ILE A 146 5.54 1.44 -11.77
N HIS A 147 4.23 1.38 -11.98
CA HIS A 147 3.46 2.52 -12.49
C HIS A 147 3.44 3.68 -11.48
N GLY A 148 3.25 3.39 -10.19
CA GLY A 148 3.30 4.38 -9.12
C GLY A 148 4.67 5.06 -9.03
N TYR A 149 5.74 4.25 -9.06
CA TYR A 149 7.12 4.77 -9.11
C TYR A 149 7.33 5.68 -10.32
N ASN A 150 7.01 5.21 -11.52
CA ASN A 150 7.24 5.95 -12.76
C ASN A 150 6.49 7.28 -12.78
N GLN A 151 5.24 7.29 -12.32
CA GLN A 151 4.42 8.50 -12.25
C GLN A 151 5.06 9.56 -11.34
N LEU A 152 5.49 9.18 -10.14
CA LEU A 152 6.14 10.10 -9.21
C LEU A 152 7.53 10.52 -9.69
N ALA A 153 8.35 9.58 -10.16
CA ALA A 153 9.69 9.86 -10.65
C ALA A 153 9.67 10.85 -11.83
N ALA A 154 8.70 10.71 -12.76
CA ALA A 154 8.53 11.63 -13.87
C ALA A 154 8.21 13.08 -13.43
N LYS A 155 7.40 13.23 -12.35
CA LYS A 155 7.09 14.53 -11.77
C LYS A 155 8.34 15.23 -11.23
N TYR A 156 9.23 14.50 -10.58
CA TYR A 156 10.44 15.07 -9.97
C TYR A 156 11.62 15.22 -10.94
N LYS A 157 11.69 14.42 -12.00
CA LYS A 157 12.75 14.54 -13.03
C LYS A 157 12.65 15.83 -13.83
N ARG A 158 11.44 16.41 -13.95
CA ARG A 158 11.21 17.67 -14.69
C ARG A 158 11.69 18.93 -13.96
N LYS A 159 12.17 18.81 -12.73
CA LYS A 159 12.65 19.93 -11.89
C LYS A 159 14.19 20.05 -11.85
N LYS A 160 14.89 19.38 -12.75
CA LYS A 160 16.31 19.60 -13.04
C LYS A 160 16.42 20.52 -14.27
#